data_7d827ddddcdb0b851dbf1c97f7ca6a53
#
_entry.id   7d827ddddcdb0b851dbf1c97f7ca6a53
#
_cell.length_a   1.000
_cell.length_b   1.000
_cell.length_c   1.000
_cell.angle_alpha   90.00
_cell.angle_beta   90.00
_cell.angle_gamma   90.00
#
_symmetry.space_group_name_H-M   'P 1'
#
loop_
_entity.id
_entity.type
_entity.pdbx_description
1 polymer ?
#
loop_
_entity_poly.entity_id
_entity_poly.type
_entity_poly.pdbx_seq_one_letter_code
_entity_poly.pdbx_strand_id
1 'polypeptide(L)'
;MLRGAASERGGGGAQARAAAAAASLLLVALVAGCAAPAGEAEDSLAETMRDRDRAAAASFEVDLDRATRYLRDRWGPVTLPETSVERWVGASEWAQIMSDCLEDEGVVGARPADDGERVDFSGVNAEGPRELFLADVAVLVCQSRYPSRGWYAAEVADIEAPWAWQYAGEVLVPCLLASGDR
;
A
#
# COMPACT_ATOMS: atom_id res chain seq x y z
N MET A 1 3.64 -5.00 92.01
CA MET A 1 4.24 -6.21 91.43
C MET A 1 3.48 -6.60 90.17
N LEU A 2 3.99 -6.29 89.04
CA LEU A 2 3.58 -6.92 87.77
C LEU A 2 4.64 -6.60 86.66
N ARG A 3 5.29 -7.64 86.25
CA ARG A 3 6.39 -7.61 85.24
C ARG A 3 5.81 -7.48 83.84
N GLY A 4 6.33 -6.53 83.08
CA GLY A 4 6.06 -6.39 81.64
C GLY A 4 6.84 -7.40 80.84
N ALA A 5 6.18 -8.00 79.87
CA ALA A 5 6.79 -8.84 78.81
C ALA A 5 7.12 -7.99 77.59
N ALA A 6 8.39 -7.99 77.19
CA ALA A 6 8.85 -7.38 75.96
C ALA A 6 8.51 -8.33 74.79
N SER A 7 7.87 -7.80 73.77
CA SER A 7 7.59 -8.51 72.52
C SER A 7 8.66 -8.15 71.50
N GLU A 8 9.53 -9.06 71.14
CA GLU A 8 10.42 -9.01 69.99
C GLU A 8 9.59 -9.23 68.72
N ARG A 9 9.47 -8.23 67.90
CA ARG A 9 9.00 -8.37 66.52
C ARG A 9 10.18 -8.27 65.59
N GLY A 10 10.66 -9.43 65.18
CA GLY A 10 11.77 -9.65 64.31
C GLY A 10 11.49 -9.27 62.86
N GLY A 11 12.56 -8.89 62.22
CA GLY A 11 12.74 -8.40 60.89
C GLY A 11 12.46 -9.36 59.73
N GLY A 12 11.18 -9.65 59.43
CA GLY A 12 10.79 -10.42 58.24
C GLY A 12 10.40 -9.61 57.01
N GLY A 13 10.32 -8.26 57.09
CA GLY A 13 9.77 -7.45 56.05
C GLY A 13 10.73 -7.05 54.92
N ALA A 14 12.03 -7.08 55.16
CA ALA A 14 13.02 -6.60 54.18
C ALA A 14 13.34 -7.65 53.09
N GLN A 15 13.40 -8.91 53.45
CA GLN A 15 13.70 -9.99 52.48
C GLN A 15 12.52 -10.30 51.56
N ALA A 16 11.26 -10.20 52.00
CA ALA A 16 10.09 -10.41 51.17
C ALA A 16 9.92 -9.30 50.09
N ARG A 17 10.30 -8.06 50.41
CA ARG A 17 10.25 -6.93 49.45
C ARG A 17 11.35 -7.02 48.39
N ALA A 18 12.51 -7.53 48.69
CA ALA A 18 13.60 -7.74 47.74
C ALA A 18 13.30 -8.85 46.72
N ALA A 19 12.64 -9.93 47.17
CA ALA A 19 12.22 -11.01 46.26
C ALA A 19 11.11 -10.60 45.30
N ALA A 20 10.15 -9.78 45.74
CA ALA A 20 9.09 -9.27 44.87
C ALA A 20 9.60 -8.28 43.80
N ALA A 21 10.59 -7.45 44.12
CA ALA A 21 11.20 -6.52 43.17
C ALA A 21 12.02 -7.26 42.11
N ALA A 22 12.74 -8.32 42.45
CA ALA A 22 13.52 -9.11 41.49
C ALA A 22 12.61 -9.91 40.54
N ALA A 23 11.46 -10.43 40.99
CA ALA A 23 10.49 -11.12 40.13
C ALA A 23 9.82 -10.16 39.13
N SER A 24 9.52 -8.93 39.52
CA SER A 24 8.93 -7.92 38.63
C SER A 24 9.91 -7.47 37.57
N LEU A 25 11.22 -7.33 37.85
CA LEU A 25 12.24 -6.99 36.88
C LEU A 25 12.48 -8.11 35.87
N LEU A 26 12.40 -9.37 36.28
CA LEU A 26 12.52 -10.53 35.39
C LEU A 26 11.33 -10.62 34.42
N LEU A 27 10.10 -10.32 34.84
CA LEU A 27 8.92 -10.31 33.98
C LEU A 27 8.99 -9.20 32.93
N VAL A 28 9.47 -8.01 33.27
CA VAL A 28 9.63 -6.90 32.33
C VAL A 28 10.72 -7.20 31.29
N ALA A 29 11.81 -7.89 31.68
CA ALA A 29 12.85 -8.28 30.74
C ALA A 29 12.41 -9.35 29.74
N LEU A 30 11.48 -10.25 30.11
CA LEU A 30 10.93 -11.26 29.21
C LEU A 30 9.98 -10.68 28.16
N VAL A 31 9.25 -9.62 28.48
CA VAL A 31 8.35 -8.94 27.53
C VAL A 31 9.14 -8.03 26.57
N ALA A 32 10.25 -7.45 27.03
CA ALA A 32 11.08 -6.55 26.19
C ALA A 32 11.89 -7.30 25.12
N GLY A 33 12.13 -8.61 25.28
CA GLY A 33 12.97 -9.38 24.36
C GLY A 33 12.37 -9.59 22.97
N CYS A 34 11.05 -9.48 22.79
CA CYS A 34 10.38 -9.65 21.50
C CYS A 34 9.96 -8.33 20.84
N ALA A 35 10.21 -7.19 21.48
CA ALA A 35 9.79 -5.87 20.93
C ALA A 35 10.83 -5.24 19.98
N ALA A 36 12.07 -5.73 19.96
CA ALA A 36 13.14 -5.11 19.20
C ALA A 36 13.08 -5.24 17.67
N PRO A 37 12.52 -6.29 17.06
CA PRO A 37 12.53 -6.42 15.60
C PRO A 37 11.30 -5.83 14.89
N ALA A 38 10.28 -5.35 15.58
CA ALA A 38 9.08 -4.83 14.94
C ALA A 38 9.36 -3.61 14.04
N GLY A 39 10.26 -2.71 14.45
CA GLY A 39 10.62 -1.52 13.68
C GLY A 39 11.36 -1.85 12.38
N GLU A 40 12.29 -2.80 12.40
CA GLU A 40 13.02 -3.22 11.19
C GLU A 40 12.12 -3.89 10.16
N ALA A 41 11.12 -4.63 10.62
CA ALA A 41 10.15 -5.29 9.75
C ALA A 41 9.18 -4.30 9.09
N GLU A 42 8.72 -3.29 9.82
CA GLU A 42 7.88 -2.21 9.27
C GLU A 42 8.64 -1.40 8.23
N ASP A 43 9.92 -1.09 8.48
CA ASP A 43 10.78 -0.38 7.54
C ASP A 43 11.01 -1.19 6.26
N SER A 44 11.19 -2.52 6.37
CA SER A 44 11.36 -3.43 5.24
C SER A 44 10.10 -3.52 4.36
N LEU A 45 8.91 -3.61 4.96
CA LEU A 45 7.66 -3.58 4.21
C LEU A 45 7.46 -2.25 3.50
N ALA A 46 7.70 -1.14 4.20
CA ALA A 46 7.60 0.20 3.63
C ALA A 46 8.58 0.42 2.45
N GLU A 47 9.78 -0.15 2.51
CA GLU A 47 10.73 -0.14 1.39
C GLU A 47 10.23 -0.95 0.20
N THR A 48 9.74 -2.17 0.44
CA THR A 48 9.15 -3.03 -0.61
C THR A 48 7.98 -2.34 -1.31
N MET A 49 7.12 -1.66 -0.56
CA MET A 49 6.00 -0.90 -1.12
C MET A 49 6.46 0.30 -1.97
N ARG A 50 7.52 1.01 -1.53
CA ARG A 50 8.11 2.10 -2.33
C ARG A 50 8.74 1.59 -3.62
N ASP A 51 9.37 0.42 -3.58
CA ASP A 51 9.98 -0.22 -4.77
C ASP A 51 8.89 -0.63 -5.76
N ARG A 52 7.80 -1.20 -5.28
CA ARG A 52 6.63 -1.50 -6.10
C ARG A 52 6.09 -0.24 -6.80
N ASP A 53 5.92 0.84 -6.05
CA ASP A 53 5.36 2.07 -6.62
C ASP A 53 6.32 2.72 -7.63
N ARG A 54 7.64 2.63 -7.42
CA ARG A 54 8.65 3.07 -8.40
C ARG A 54 8.62 2.22 -9.67
N ALA A 55 8.50 0.90 -9.52
CA ALA A 55 8.41 -0.02 -10.67
C ALA A 55 7.12 0.22 -11.47
N ALA A 56 6.00 0.47 -10.79
CA ALA A 56 4.73 0.82 -11.42
C ALA A 56 4.84 2.13 -12.23
N ALA A 57 5.45 3.16 -11.67
CA ALA A 57 5.67 4.43 -12.34
C ALA A 57 6.55 4.26 -13.59
N ALA A 58 7.65 3.50 -13.49
CA ALA A 58 8.52 3.23 -14.62
C ALA A 58 7.82 2.45 -15.76
N SER A 59 6.98 1.47 -15.40
CA SER A 59 6.19 0.70 -16.38
C SER A 59 5.14 1.57 -17.07
N PHE A 60 4.51 2.45 -16.32
CA PHE A 60 3.53 3.42 -16.84
C PHE A 60 4.18 4.37 -17.85
N GLU A 61 5.36 4.93 -17.56
CA GLU A 61 6.08 5.82 -18.49
C GLU A 61 6.40 5.12 -19.82
N VAL A 62 6.77 3.84 -19.79
CA VAL A 62 7.01 3.03 -21.00
C VAL A 62 5.73 2.90 -21.83
N ASP A 63 4.59 2.66 -21.19
CA ASP A 63 3.31 2.51 -21.88
C ASP A 63 2.79 3.84 -22.41
N LEU A 64 2.97 4.94 -21.69
CA LEU A 64 2.63 6.28 -22.12
C LEU A 64 3.43 6.68 -23.36
N ASP A 65 4.73 6.39 -23.38
CA ASP A 65 5.59 6.63 -24.56
C ASP A 65 5.14 5.77 -25.76
N ARG A 66 4.74 4.51 -25.53
CA ARG A 66 4.18 3.63 -26.55
C ARG A 66 2.86 4.18 -27.11
N ALA A 67 1.94 4.61 -26.24
CA ALA A 67 0.67 5.21 -26.66
C ALA A 67 0.87 6.50 -27.44
N THR A 68 1.81 7.33 -27.02
CA THR A 68 2.21 8.56 -27.72
C THR A 68 2.75 8.26 -29.11
N ARG A 69 3.63 7.25 -29.27
CA ARG A 69 4.12 6.81 -30.60
C ARG A 69 2.98 6.31 -31.47
N TYR A 70 2.07 5.47 -30.92
CA TYR A 70 0.92 4.96 -31.64
C TYR A 70 0.05 6.10 -32.23
N LEU A 71 -0.22 7.17 -31.44
CA LEU A 71 -0.98 8.32 -31.92
C LEU A 71 -0.26 9.04 -33.05
N ARG A 72 1.06 9.25 -32.97
CA ARG A 72 1.85 9.86 -34.02
C ARG A 72 1.90 9.03 -35.31
N ASP A 73 1.98 7.70 -35.14
CA ASP A 73 1.98 6.78 -36.31
C ASP A 73 0.62 6.78 -37.00
N ARG A 74 -0.47 6.85 -36.23
CA ARG A 74 -1.84 6.84 -36.76
C ARG A 74 -2.25 8.18 -37.41
N TRP A 75 -1.91 9.28 -36.76
CA TRP A 75 -2.41 10.61 -37.10
C TRP A 75 -1.36 11.55 -37.70
N GLY A 76 -0.09 11.14 -37.79
CA GLY A 76 1.01 11.95 -38.23
C GLY A 76 1.63 12.80 -37.12
N PRO A 77 2.46 13.80 -37.49
CA PRO A 77 3.14 14.67 -36.53
C PRO A 77 2.13 15.59 -35.82
N VAL A 78 1.68 15.17 -34.63
CA VAL A 78 0.72 15.92 -33.81
C VAL A 78 1.41 16.45 -32.57
N THR A 79 1.01 17.66 -32.14
CA THR A 79 1.36 18.19 -30.82
C THR A 79 0.37 17.65 -29.84
N LEU A 80 0.85 16.86 -28.88
CA LEU A 80 0.04 16.33 -27.78
C LEU A 80 0.10 17.28 -26.58
N PRO A 81 -0.98 17.38 -25.79
CA PRO A 81 -0.96 18.15 -24.54
C PRO A 81 0.10 17.60 -23.59
N GLU A 82 0.75 18.49 -22.85
CA GLU A 82 1.55 18.08 -21.69
C GLU A 82 0.61 17.56 -20.60
N THR A 83 0.88 16.36 -20.11
CA THR A 83 0.08 15.74 -19.05
C THR A 83 1.00 15.27 -17.94
N SER A 84 0.47 15.22 -16.73
CA SER A 84 1.13 14.65 -15.56
C SER A 84 0.14 13.79 -14.79
N VAL A 85 0.65 12.80 -14.08
CA VAL A 85 -0.17 11.99 -13.19
C VAL A 85 -0.77 12.88 -12.11
N GLU A 86 -2.09 12.99 -12.06
CA GLU A 86 -2.82 13.66 -10.99
C GLU A 86 -2.97 12.75 -9.78
N ARG A 87 -3.38 11.51 -10.02
CA ARG A 87 -3.39 10.46 -9.00
C ARG A 87 -3.44 9.06 -9.60
N TRP A 88 -2.87 8.11 -8.90
CA TRP A 88 -3.08 6.68 -9.18
C TRP A 88 -4.45 6.25 -8.68
N VAL A 89 -5.19 5.52 -9.49
CA VAL A 89 -6.55 5.07 -9.18
C VAL A 89 -6.62 3.56 -9.02
N GLY A 90 -7.52 3.10 -8.14
CA GLY A 90 -7.81 1.68 -7.96
C GLY A 90 -8.58 1.11 -9.15
N ALA A 91 -8.49 -0.21 -9.37
CA ALA A 91 -9.17 -0.87 -10.49
C ALA A 91 -10.70 -0.65 -10.45
N SER A 92 -11.31 -0.70 -9.25
CA SER A 92 -12.76 -0.56 -9.07
C SER A 92 -13.32 0.85 -9.33
N GLU A 93 -12.49 1.89 -9.30
CA GLU A 93 -12.90 3.28 -9.54
C GLU A 93 -12.45 3.80 -10.91
N TRP A 94 -11.52 3.07 -11.57
CA TRP A 94 -10.85 3.56 -12.76
C TRP A 94 -11.81 3.87 -13.91
N ALA A 95 -12.75 2.97 -14.21
CA ALA A 95 -13.66 3.16 -15.32
C ALA A 95 -14.57 4.37 -15.14
N GLN A 96 -15.03 4.67 -13.93
CA GLN A 96 -15.82 5.86 -13.63
C GLN A 96 -15.00 7.13 -13.82
N ILE A 97 -13.79 7.19 -13.22
CA ILE A 97 -12.91 8.36 -13.31
C ILE A 97 -12.48 8.63 -14.76
N MET A 98 -12.20 7.56 -15.51
CA MET A 98 -11.90 7.68 -16.94
C MET A 98 -13.08 8.24 -17.73
N SER A 99 -14.31 7.78 -17.45
CA SER A 99 -15.51 8.25 -18.14
C SER A 99 -15.77 9.73 -17.84
N ASP A 100 -15.64 10.14 -16.58
CA ASP A 100 -15.80 11.54 -16.15
C ASP A 100 -14.75 12.44 -16.82
N CYS A 101 -13.48 12.01 -16.82
CA CYS A 101 -12.41 12.73 -17.50
C CYS A 101 -12.63 12.84 -19.01
N LEU A 102 -13.10 11.77 -19.66
CA LEU A 102 -13.39 11.77 -21.10
C LEU A 102 -14.52 12.74 -21.44
N GLU A 103 -15.55 12.84 -20.61
CA GLU A 103 -16.61 13.82 -20.74
C GLU A 103 -16.09 15.24 -20.61
N ASP A 104 -15.23 15.52 -19.64
CA ASP A 104 -14.55 16.82 -19.45
C ASP A 104 -13.66 17.19 -20.65
N GLU A 105 -13.00 16.21 -21.29
CA GLU A 105 -12.21 16.39 -22.52
C GLU A 105 -13.08 16.41 -23.81
N GLY A 106 -14.41 16.37 -23.66
CA GLY A 106 -15.37 16.51 -24.75
C GLY A 106 -15.76 15.20 -25.45
N VAL A 107 -15.39 14.04 -24.93
CA VAL A 107 -15.79 12.71 -25.44
C VAL A 107 -17.07 12.28 -24.72
N VAL A 108 -18.19 12.82 -25.20
CA VAL A 108 -19.51 12.55 -24.60
C VAL A 108 -20.02 11.16 -25.00
N GLY A 109 -20.58 10.45 -24.01
CA GLY A 109 -21.18 9.12 -24.20
C GLY A 109 -20.27 7.96 -23.81
N ALA A 110 -19.02 8.21 -23.42
CA ALA A 110 -18.18 7.23 -22.74
C ALA A 110 -18.71 7.00 -21.33
N ARG A 111 -18.80 5.74 -20.91
CA ARG A 111 -19.35 5.37 -19.59
C ARG A 111 -18.68 4.10 -19.06
N PRO A 112 -18.73 3.83 -17.77
CA PRO A 112 -18.29 2.55 -17.25
C PRO A 112 -19.09 1.41 -17.89
N ALA A 113 -18.41 0.33 -18.27
CA ALA A 113 -19.07 -0.91 -18.70
C ALA A 113 -19.75 -1.59 -17.50
N ASP A 114 -20.61 -2.57 -17.77
CA ASP A 114 -21.39 -3.29 -16.75
C ASP A 114 -20.50 -4.00 -15.70
N ASP A 115 -19.28 -4.36 -16.09
CA ASP A 115 -18.27 -4.97 -15.19
C ASP A 115 -17.59 -3.95 -14.26
N GLY A 116 -17.72 -2.65 -14.53
CA GLY A 116 -17.08 -1.57 -13.79
C GLY A 116 -15.56 -1.47 -13.98
N GLU A 117 -14.94 -2.34 -14.79
CA GLU A 117 -13.48 -2.40 -14.97
C GLU A 117 -13.03 -1.73 -16.28
N ARG A 118 -13.94 -1.52 -17.22
CA ARG A 118 -13.67 -0.97 -18.55
C ARG A 118 -14.57 0.21 -18.87
N VAL A 119 -14.11 1.04 -19.81
CA VAL A 119 -14.93 2.11 -20.39
C VAL A 119 -15.64 1.57 -21.64
N ASP A 120 -16.95 1.74 -21.70
CA ASP A 120 -17.78 1.48 -22.86
C ASP A 120 -17.87 2.74 -23.71
N PHE A 121 -17.37 2.66 -24.95
CA PHE A 121 -17.40 3.72 -25.94
C PHE A 121 -18.56 3.61 -26.94
N SER A 122 -19.48 2.67 -26.76
CA SER A 122 -20.58 2.44 -27.73
C SER A 122 -21.54 3.62 -27.84
N GLY A 123 -21.57 4.49 -26.83
CA GLY A 123 -22.36 5.73 -26.84
C GLY A 123 -21.63 6.94 -27.45
N VAL A 124 -20.33 6.79 -27.76
CA VAL A 124 -19.54 7.90 -28.29
C VAL A 124 -19.82 8.06 -29.78
N ASN A 125 -20.28 9.25 -30.17
CA ASN A 125 -20.53 9.58 -31.57
C ASN A 125 -19.31 10.32 -32.14
N ALA A 126 -18.37 9.58 -32.77
CA ALA A 126 -17.21 10.12 -33.46
C ALA A 126 -17.27 9.71 -34.94
N GLU A 127 -17.96 10.51 -35.76
CA GLU A 127 -18.28 10.16 -37.14
C GLU A 127 -17.19 10.51 -38.17
N GLY A 128 -16.23 11.35 -37.78
CA GLY A 128 -15.19 11.83 -38.71
C GLY A 128 -13.77 11.63 -38.20
N PRO A 129 -12.76 11.75 -39.08
CA PRO A 129 -11.36 11.61 -38.69
C PRO A 129 -10.93 12.59 -37.58
N ARG A 130 -11.52 13.79 -37.56
CA ARG A 130 -11.21 14.80 -36.55
C ARG A 130 -11.73 14.41 -35.18
N GLU A 131 -12.99 13.95 -35.12
CA GLU A 131 -13.62 13.51 -33.88
C GLU A 131 -12.91 12.28 -33.30
N LEU A 132 -12.53 11.33 -34.17
CA LEU A 132 -11.73 10.17 -33.78
C LEU A 132 -10.37 10.57 -33.24
N PHE A 133 -9.68 11.52 -33.88
CA PHE A 133 -8.41 12.06 -33.39
C PHE A 133 -8.54 12.69 -32.01
N LEU A 134 -9.57 13.54 -31.82
CA LEU A 134 -9.80 14.19 -30.52
C LEU A 134 -10.13 13.16 -29.44
N ALA A 135 -10.93 12.13 -29.75
CA ALA A 135 -11.21 11.06 -28.82
C ALA A 135 -9.95 10.25 -28.44
N ASP A 136 -9.10 9.91 -29.42
CA ASP A 136 -7.83 9.22 -29.13
C ASP A 136 -6.89 10.08 -28.25
N VAL A 137 -6.83 11.40 -28.49
CA VAL A 137 -6.05 12.33 -27.65
C VAL A 137 -6.63 12.42 -26.25
N ALA A 138 -7.95 12.54 -26.11
CA ALA A 138 -8.63 12.57 -24.80
C ALA A 138 -8.35 11.29 -23.99
N VAL A 139 -8.40 10.11 -24.65
CA VAL A 139 -8.04 8.84 -23.99
C VAL A 139 -6.61 8.89 -23.46
N LEU A 140 -5.64 9.36 -24.26
CA LEU A 140 -4.24 9.49 -23.81
C LEU A 140 -4.13 10.45 -22.61
N VAL A 141 -4.78 11.61 -22.68
CA VAL A 141 -4.78 12.61 -21.60
C VAL A 141 -5.35 12.03 -20.31
N CYS A 142 -6.51 11.38 -20.39
CA CYS A 142 -7.17 10.83 -19.21
C CYS A 142 -6.40 9.65 -18.62
N GLN A 143 -5.83 8.75 -19.44
CA GLN A 143 -4.95 7.68 -18.97
C GLN A 143 -3.68 8.23 -18.33
N SER A 144 -3.13 9.33 -18.83
CA SER A 144 -1.95 9.98 -18.24
C SER A 144 -2.23 10.58 -16.88
N ARG A 145 -3.39 11.20 -16.70
CA ARG A 145 -3.79 11.83 -15.42
C ARG A 145 -4.17 10.81 -14.36
N TYR A 146 -4.83 9.71 -14.78
CA TYR A 146 -5.46 8.73 -13.88
C TYR A 146 -5.06 7.28 -14.21
N PRO A 147 -3.74 6.94 -14.12
CA PRO A 147 -3.29 5.58 -14.39
C PRO A 147 -3.90 4.59 -13.38
N SER A 148 -4.36 3.43 -13.87
CA SER A 148 -4.85 2.36 -13.00
C SER A 148 -3.68 1.69 -12.27
N ARG A 149 -3.70 1.71 -10.95
CA ARG A 149 -2.67 1.06 -10.13
C ARG A 149 -2.62 -0.45 -10.41
N GLY A 150 -3.78 -1.12 -10.55
CA GLY A 150 -3.85 -2.55 -10.78
C GLY A 150 -3.22 -3.03 -12.10
N TRP A 151 -2.99 -2.15 -13.06
CA TRP A 151 -2.32 -2.52 -14.31
C TRP A 151 -0.79 -2.49 -14.22
N TYR A 152 -0.23 -1.73 -13.29
CA TYR A 152 1.21 -1.47 -13.23
C TYR A 152 1.86 -1.95 -11.94
N ALA A 153 1.09 -2.16 -10.89
CA ALA A 153 1.59 -2.58 -9.59
C ALA A 153 0.95 -3.90 -9.16
N ALA A 154 1.73 -4.77 -8.54
CA ALA A 154 1.19 -5.93 -7.85
C ALA A 154 0.20 -5.50 -6.76
N GLU A 155 -0.83 -6.32 -6.54
CA GLU A 155 -1.77 -6.10 -5.45
C GLU A 155 -1.03 -6.06 -4.11
N VAL A 156 -1.52 -5.23 -3.18
CA VAL A 156 -0.90 -5.09 -1.86
C VAL A 156 -0.86 -6.43 -1.13
N ALA A 157 -1.92 -7.22 -1.23
CA ALA A 157 -2.01 -8.55 -0.62
C ALA A 157 -0.95 -9.53 -1.13
N ASP A 158 -0.55 -9.42 -2.42
CA ASP A 158 0.48 -10.28 -3.02
C ASP A 158 1.89 -9.96 -2.48
N ILE A 159 2.07 -8.77 -1.91
CA ILE A 159 3.32 -8.36 -1.27
C ILE A 159 3.26 -8.64 0.23
N GLU A 160 2.16 -8.29 0.89
CA GLU A 160 1.99 -8.46 2.33
C GLU A 160 2.00 -9.92 2.76
N ALA A 161 1.38 -10.81 2.00
CA ALA A 161 1.30 -12.23 2.38
C ALA A 161 2.69 -12.92 2.41
N PRO A 162 3.55 -12.85 1.38
CA PRO A 162 4.91 -13.38 1.44
C PRO A 162 5.74 -12.73 2.54
N TRP A 163 5.62 -11.40 2.71
CA TRP A 163 6.32 -10.67 3.76
C TRP A 163 5.87 -11.16 5.16
N ALA A 164 4.57 -11.31 5.40
CA ALA A 164 4.04 -11.80 6.67
C ALA A 164 4.50 -13.23 6.99
N TRP A 165 4.60 -14.11 5.96
CA TRP A 165 5.16 -15.46 6.09
C TRP A 165 6.63 -15.43 6.50
N GLN A 166 7.43 -14.61 5.81
CA GLN A 166 8.84 -14.48 6.12
C GLN A 166 9.04 -13.94 7.54
N TYR A 167 8.34 -12.86 7.90
CA TYR A 167 8.37 -12.30 9.25
C TYR A 167 7.95 -13.30 10.32
N ALA A 168 6.88 -14.07 10.08
CA ALA A 168 6.46 -15.10 11.00
C ALA A 168 7.55 -16.17 11.21
N GLY A 169 8.19 -16.64 10.13
CA GLY A 169 9.23 -17.67 10.19
C GLY A 169 10.54 -17.19 10.80
N GLU A 170 10.99 -15.99 10.46
CA GLU A 170 12.31 -15.47 10.84
C GLU A 170 12.32 -14.76 12.21
N VAL A 171 11.16 -14.19 12.59
CA VAL A 171 11.08 -13.36 13.80
C VAL A 171 10.11 -13.93 14.84
N LEU A 172 8.85 -14.15 14.48
CA LEU A 172 7.82 -14.56 15.47
C LEU A 172 8.08 -15.95 16.03
N VAL A 173 8.32 -16.95 15.19
CA VAL A 173 8.51 -18.33 15.63
C VAL A 173 9.75 -18.47 16.52
N PRO A 174 10.94 -17.96 16.15
CA PRO A 174 12.11 -17.99 17.03
C PRO A 174 11.88 -17.28 18.37
N CYS A 175 11.18 -16.12 18.34
CA CYS A 175 10.86 -15.37 19.56
C CYS A 175 9.93 -16.16 20.50
N LEU A 176 8.87 -16.78 19.99
CA LEU A 176 7.96 -17.61 20.77
C LEU A 176 8.67 -18.84 21.35
N LEU A 177 9.54 -19.49 20.59
CA LEU A 177 10.34 -20.62 21.08
C LEU A 177 11.31 -20.20 22.18
N ALA A 178 11.91 -19.03 22.07
CA ALA A 178 12.83 -18.47 23.06
C ALA A 178 12.09 -18.07 24.36
N SER A 179 10.83 -17.61 24.27
CA SER A 179 10.01 -17.24 25.44
C SER A 179 9.47 -18.44 26.20
N GLY A 180 9.58 -19.66 25.67
CA GLY A 180 9.16 -20.89 26.34
C GLY A 180 7.65 -21.17 26.24
N ASP A 181 6.92 -20.47 25.42
CA ASP A 181 5.56 -20.80 25.06
C ASP A 181 5.55 -22.05 24.15
N ARG A 182 5.18 -23.19 24.77
CA ARG A 182 5.03 -24.49 24.10
C ARG A 182 3.59 -24.89 24.01
#